data_85cde673128a860680be843425c4597e
#
_entry.id   85cde673128a860680be843425c4597e
#
_cell.length_a   1.000
_cell.length_b   1.000
_cell.length_c   1.000
_cell.angle_alpha   90.00
_cell.angle_beta   90.00
_cell.angle_gamma   90.00
#
_symmetry.space_group_name_H-M   'P 1'
#
loop_
_entity.id
_entity.type
_entity.pdbx_description
1 polymer ?
#
loop_
_entity_poly.entity_id
_entity_poly.type
_entity_poly.pdbx_seq_one_letter_code
_entity_poly.pdbx_strand_id
1 'polypeptide(L)'
;MRADGSSKFISSNRYGYFPSISAGWNIGEESWWKYPQTDVKLRASWGCTGNQGGIGSYAYQALAGGGYNYNGQNGLGLTTAGNRDLRWEKAKQSDIGVDLSFLRGAITFTADAFIKDTKDLLYQKPTPATSGYTTQVCNIGSMRNKGLEFTLGANLNKGPFSWHSDFNISFIRNKLTALLDNNNILTTSSMHALKVGEEIGSFYMIKWKGIYQSDSEIPAKIYDQGGRAGDCIYEDVDGNDVIDANDKQFVGSANPKFTGGFNNTFKYKGFDLSMFFTFSSGNKLYELWTGGLRMGYGTWPMLKSAAESRWTGPGSTNDTPRAIYGYTWNSTKFINTRMLHDASYIRCRTASIGYTLPQGVSNRLHIDKLRIYFQADNLFVLTKWPYLDPEVNVSLSATNMGYDYLYPSQPRTFTIGFNLKF
;
A
#
# COMPACT_ATOMS: atom_id res chain seq x y z
N MET A 1 23.68 18.96 11.56
CA MET A 1 23.25 19.60 10.28
C MET A 1 23.98 18.94 9.12
N ARG A 2 23.26 18.60 8.04
CA ARG A 2 23.82 18.02 6.82
C ARG A 2 23.55 18.95 5.62
N ALA A 3 24.49 19.05 4.68
CA ALA A 3 24.33 19.76 3.43
C ALA A 3 24.61 18.78 2.28
N ASP A 4 23.67 18.62 1.36
CA ASP A 4 23.81 17.74 0.19
C ASP A 4 23.71 18.55 -1.10
N GLY A 5 24.54 18.21 -2.06
CA GLY A 5 24.51 18.77 -3.42
C GLY A 5 24.09 17.73 -4.44
N SER A 6 23.25 18.13 -5.42
CA SER A 6 22.85 17.24 -6.52
C SER A 6 22.91 17.94 -7.86
N SER A 7 23.51 17.28 -8.84
CA SER A 7 23.57 17.73 -10.23
C SER A 7 22.23 17.59 -10.98
N LYS A 8 21.22 16.98 -10.36
CA LYS A 8 19.86 16.88 -10.92
C LYS A 8 19.10 18.19 -10.90
N PHE A 9 19.58 19.18 -10.16
CA PHE A 9 19.01 20.51 -10.03
C PHE A 9 19.93 21.58 -10.66
N ILE A 10 19.34 22.68 -11.07
CA ILE A 10 20.09 23.86 -11.50
C ILE A 10 20.99 24.39 -10.36
N SER A 11 22.04 25.14 -10.69
CA SER A 11 23.05 25.61 -9.73
C SER A 11 22.46 26.32 -8.51
N SER A 12 21.41 27.13 -8.68
CA SER A 12 20.72 27.83 -7.60
C SER A 12 19.98 26.92 -6.61
N ASN A 13 19.51 25.76 -7.06
CA ASN A 13 18.73 24.80 -6.27
C ASN A 13 19.52 23.52 -5.91
N ARG A 14 20.81 23.49 -6.27
CA ARG A 14 21.69 22.32 -6.14
C ARG A 14 21.84 21.84 -4.70
N TYR A 15 22.00 22.75 -3.76
CA TYR A 15 22.28 22.42 -2.37
C TYR A 15 21.00 22.42 -1.50
N GLY A 16 20.81 21.34 -0.75
CA GLY A 16 19.81 21.20 0.30
C GLY A 16 20.46 21.19 1.68
N TYR A 17 19.84 21.85 2.65
CA TYR A 17 20.29 21.88 4.05
C TYR A 17 19.28 21.18 4.93
N PHE A 18 19.76 20.24 5.76
CA PHE A 18 18.94 19.29 6.50
C PHE A 18 19.37 19.25 7.97
N PRO A 19 18.85 20.17 8.80
CA PRO A 19 19.10 20.18 10.24
C PRO A 19 18.32 19.08 10.94
N SER A 20 18.87 18.58 12.07
CA SER A 20 18.19 17.66 12.98
C SER A 20 18.66 17.87 14.41
N ILE A 21 17.79 17.56 15.36
CA ILE A 21 18.06 17.55 16.80
C ILE A 21 17.27 16.41 17.43
N SER A 22 17.84 15.76 18.44
CA SER A 22 17.15 14.76 19.23
C SER A 22 17.58 14.87 20.70
N ALA A 23 16.69 14.45 21.58
CA ALA A 23 16.93 14.34 23.02
C ALA A 23 16.36 13.02 23.55
N GLY A 24 17.02 12.44 24.53
CA GLY A 24 16.56 11.25 25.25
C GLY A 24 16.82 11.43 26.73
N TRP A 25 15.85 11.06 27.56
CA TRP A 25 15.95 11.10 29.00
C TRP A 25 15.65 9.73 29.59
N ASN A 26 16.67 9.13 30.22
CA ASN A 26 16.55 7.85 30.91
C ASN A 26 16.09 8.09 32.35
N ILE A 27 14.79 8.18 32.56
CA ILE A 27 14.17 8.41 33.87
C ILE A 27 14.51 7.28 34.84
N GLY A 28 14.60 6.04 34.36
CA GLY A 28 14.93 4.85 35.14
C GLY A 28 16.34 4.89 35.78
N GLU A 29 17.25 5.73 35.27
CA GLU A 29 18.62 5.90 35.81
C GLU A 29 18.74 7.04 36.81
N GLU A 30 17.66 7.82 37.05
CA GLU A 30 17.66 8.95 37.97
C GLU A 30 17.68 8.50 39.43
N SER A 31 18.42 9.22 40.29
CA SER A 31 18.60 8.88 41.70
C SER A 31 17.31 8.87 42.54
N TRP A 32 16.29 9.58 42.10
CA TRP A 32 14.96 9.62 42.72
C TRP A 32 14.01 8.51 42.24
N TRP A 33 14.38 7.75 41.16
CA TRP A 33 13.59 6.63 40.64
C TRP A 33 13.65 5.44 41.61
N LYS A 34 12.50 5.05 42.14
CA LYS A 34 12.43 4.03 43.20
C LYS A 34 12.04 2.64 42.73
N TYR A 35 11.95 2.41 41.41
CA TYR A 35 11.47 1.15 40.84
C TYR A 35 12.58 0.41 40.08
N PRO A 36 13.45 -0.34 40.80
CA PRO A 36 14.68 -0.94 40.22
C PRO A 36 14.46 -2.04 39.19
N GLN A 37 13.22 -2.46 39.00
CA GLN A 37 12.83 -3.46 37.96
C GLN A 37 12.10 -2.85 36.77
N THR A 38 12.06 -1.51 36.70
CA THR A 38 11.33 -0.77 35.68
C THR A 38 12.21 0.33 35.14
N ASP A 39 12.43 0.33 33.84
CA ASP A 39 13.12 1.41 33.13
C ASP A 39 12.12 2.22 32.32
N VAL A 40 12.31 3.54 32.32
CA VAL A 40 11.50 4.48 31.54
C VAL A 40 12.44 5.42 30.81
N LYS A 41 12.30 5.46 29.49
CA LYS A 41 13.03 6.40 28.64
C LYS A 41 12.06 7.21 27.80
N LEU A 42 12.20 8.52 27.85
CA LEU A 42 11.51 9.45 26.96
C LEU A 42 12.44 9.83 25.81
N ARG A 43 11.87 9.94 24.61
CA ARG A 43 12.58 10.34 23.40
C ARG A 43 11.81 11.45 22.69
N ALA A 44 12.53 12.42 22.15
CA ALA A 44 11.97 13.42 21.25
C ALA A 44 12.97 13.71 20.15
N SER A 45 12.50 13.83 18.92
CA SER A 45 13.34 14.21 17.80
C SER A 45 12.61 15.13 16.83
N TRP A 46 13.38 15.97 16.18
CA TRP A 46 12.97 16.75 15.04
C TRP A 46 14.07 16.75 14.00
N GLY A 47 13.70 16.58 12.74
CA GLY A 47 14.67 16.56 11.66
C GLY A 47 14.07 16.93 10.32
N CYS A 48 14.96 17.41 9.43
CA CYS A 48 14.64 17.67 8.04
C CYS A 48 15.46 16.72 7.16
N THR A 49 14.82 16.12 6.16
CA THR A 49 15.47 15.28 5.14
C THR A 49 15.10 15.75 3.74
N GLY A 50 16.01 15.55 2.78
CA GLY A 50 15.79 15.86 1.38
C GLY A 50 15.65 14.60 0.55
N ASN A 51 14.78 14.66 -0.45
CA ASN A 51 14.62 13.61 -1.44
C ASN A 51 14.80 14.18 -2.85
N GLN A 52 15.54 13.45 -3.69
CA GLN A 52 15.74 13.69 -5.11
C GLN A 52 15.41 12.44 -5.95
N GLY A 53 14.81 11.44 -5.31
CA GLY A 53 14.38 10.21 -5.98
C GLY A 53 13.29 10.50 -6.99
N GLY A 54 13.18 9.64 -8.02
CA GLY A 54 12.13 9.76 -9.03
C GLY A 54 12.34 10.82 -10.10
N ILE A 55 13.41 11.63 -10.05
CA ILE A 55 13.80 12.55 -11.14
C ILE A 55 15.01 12.02 -11.88
N GLY A 56 14.97 12.11 -13.21
CA GLY A 56 16.09 11.77 -14.09
C GLY A 56 17.26 12.76 -13.99
N SER A 57 18.42 12.33 -14.44
CA SER A 57 19.53 13.25 -14.68
C SER A 57 19.11 14.31 -15.71
N TYR A 58 19.49 15.56 -15.49
CA TYR A 58 19.14 16.68 -16.39
C TYR A 58 17.64 17.03 -16.50
N ALA A 59 16.78 16.59 -15.57
CA ALA A 59 15.34 16.90 -15.59
C ALA A 59 15.02 18.40 -15.57
N TYR A 60 15.97 19.25 -15.17
CA TYR A 60 15.86 20.70 -15.24
C TYR A 60 16.09 21.27 -16.66
N GLN A 61 16.60 20.46 -17.61
CA GLN A 61 16.87 20.86 -19.00
C GLN A 61 15.86 20.26 -19.96
N ALA A 62 15.53 21.00 -21.01
CA ALA A 62 14.82 20.43 -22.16
C ALA A 62 15.80 19.53 -22.94
N LEU A 63 15.40 18.31 -23.19
CA LEU A 63 16.22 17.33 -23.91
C LEU A 63 15.58 17.01 -25.25
N ALA A 64 16.42 16.80 -26.26
CA ALA A 64 16.02 16.29 -27.58
C ALA A 64 16.61 14.88 -27.77
N GLY A 65 15.87 14.00 -28.42
CA GLY A 65 16.28 12.64 -28.75
C GLY A 65 16.00 12.28 -30.21
N GLY A 66 16.71 11.27 -30.70
CA GLY A 66 16.46 10.68 -32.02
C GLY A 66 15.25 9.74 -32.04
N GLY A 67 15.00 9.13 -33.19
CA GLY A 67 13.90 8.16 -33.39
C GLY A 67 12.62 8.78 -33.98
N TYR A 68 12.64 10.08 -34.26
CA TYR A 68 11.58 10.75 -34.99
C TYR A 68 11.83 10.66 -36.48
N ASN A 69 10.75 10.53 -37.26
CA ASN A 69 10.82 10.50 -38.72
C ASN A 69 10.19 11.79 -39.27
N TYR A 70 10.92 12.50 -40.10
CA TYR A 70 10.43 13.62 -40.88
C TYR A 70 10.69 13.37 -42.36
N ASN A 71 9.65 13.12 -43.11
CA ASN A 71 9.71 12.87 -44.56
C ASN A 71 10.73 11.78 -44.96
N GLY A 72 10.75 10.65 -44.23
CA GLY A 72 11.68 9.53 -44.47
C GLY A 72 13.10 9.73 -43.95
N GLN A 73 13.41 10.86 -43.33
CA GLN A 73 14.71 11.19 -42.73
C GLN A 73 14.66 11.04 -41.20
N ASN A 74 15.77 10.62 -40.61
CA ASN A 74 15.91 10.59 -39.16
C ASN A 74 15.89 12.02 -38.60
N GLY A 75 14.88 12.31 -37.76
CA GLY A 75 14.69 13.58 -37.10
C GLY A 75 15.04 13.57 -35.62
N LEU A 76 15.26 14.75 -35.07
CA LEU A 76 15.34 14.98 -33.62
C LEU A 76 14.02 15.60 -33.14
N GLY A 77 13.50 15.10 -32.02
CA GLY A 77 12.34 15.65 -31.35
C GLY A 77 12.62 15.95 -29.90
N LEU A 78 11.85 16.84 -29.31
CA LEU A 78 11.92 17.13 -27.88
C LEU A 78 11.37 15.95 -27.09
N THR A 79 12.17 15.41 -26.13
CA THR A 79 11.81 14.23 -25.32
C THR A 79 11.41 14.58 -23.90
N THR A 80 11.92 15.71 -23.38
CA THR A 80 11.70 16.12 -21.99
C THR A 80 11.44 17.62 -21.91
N ALA A 81 10.34 18.00 -21.29
CA ALA A 81 10.09 19.39 -20.91
C ALA A 81 10.97 19.74 -19.70
N GLY A 82 12.00 20.54 -19.89
CA GLY A 82 12.86 21.00 -18.80
C GLY A 82 12.07 21.85 -17.78
N ASN A 83 12.52 21.78 -16.52
CA ASN A 83 11.98 22.63 -15.47
C ASN A 83 13.14 23.16 -14.59
N ARG A 84 13.44 24.45 -14.78
CA ARG A 84 14.51 25.13 -14.02
C ARG A 84 14.15 25.41 -12.57
N ASP A 85 12.88 25.38 -12.23
CA ASP A 85 12.39 25.62 -10.86
C ASP A 85 12.41 24.36 -9.98
N LEU A 86 12.88 23.22 -10.53
CA LEU A 86 13.01 21.99 -9.78
C LEU A 86 13.90 22.18 -8.55
N ARG A 87 13.38 21.73 -7.42
CA ARG A 87 14.05 21.80 -6.11
C ARG A 87 13.86 20.51 -5.33
N TRP A 88 14.64 20.37 -4.26
CA TRP A 88 14.55 19.27 -3.33
C TRP A 88 13.16 19.12 -2.73
N GLU A 89 12.61 17.93 -2.79
CA GLU A 89 11.52 17.54 -1.92
C GLU A 89 12.03 17.49 -0.48
N LYS A 90 11.38 18.18 0.45
CA LYS A 90 11.80 18.31 1.85
C LYS A 90 10.77 17.73 2.78
N ALA A 91 11.19 16.78 3.62
CA ALA A 91 10.38 16.22 4.67
C ALA A 91 10.88 16.71 6.04
N LYS A 92 9.99 17.31 6.83
CA LYS A 92 10.20 17.68 8.23
C LYS A 92 9.42 16.73 9.10
N GLN A 93 10.11 16.04 10.00
CA GLN A 93 9.50 15.09 10.91
C GLN A 93 9.73 15.51 12.35
N SER A 94 8.68 15.46 13.14
CA SER A 94 8.71 15.52 14.61
C SER A 94 8.25 14.19 15.15
N ASP A 95 8.93 13.71 16.16
CA ASP A 95 8.70 12.39 16.75
C ASP A 95 8.84 12.50 18.26
N ILE A 96 7.94 11.84 18.99
CA ILE A 96 8.00 11.68 20.44
C ILE A 96 7.71 10.23 20.78
N GLY A 97 8.52 9.65 21.66
CA GLY A 97 8.41 8.26 22.03
C GLY A 97 8.67 7.99 23.50
N VAL A 98 8.14 6.89 23.98
CA VAL A 98 8.40 6.34 25.30
C VAL A 98 8.78 4.86 25.17
N ASP A 99 9.87 4.50 25.84
CA ASP A 99 10.28 3.10 26.02
C ASP A 99 10.11 2.73 27.50
N LEU A 100 9.37 1.66 27.75
CA LEU A 100 9.11 1.11 29.06
C LEU A 100 9.65 -0.31 29.12
N SER A 101 10.31 -0.63 30.22
CA SER A 101 10.78 -1.98 30.50
C SER A 101 10.37 -2.35 31.93
N PHE A 102 9.74 -3.51 32.08
CA PHE A 102 9.22 -4.01 33.34
C PHE A 102 9.83 -5.37 33.67
N LEU A 103 9.88 -5.70 34.98
CA LEU A 103 10.35 -6.99 35.46
C LEU A 103 11.77 -7.34 34.94
N ARG A 104 12.69 -6.36 34.95
CA ARG A 104 14.07 -6.48 34.43
C ARG A 104 14.11 -6.87 32.95
N GLY A 105 13.26 -6.28 32.12
CA GLY A 105 13.22 -6.53 30.69
C GLY A 105 12.37 -7.73 30.25
N ALA A 106 11.66 -8.37 31.19
CA ALA A 106 10.76 -9.47 30.83
C ALA A 106 9.55 -8.99 30.02
N ILE A 107 9.12 -7.75 30.22
CA ILE A 107 8.08 -7.09 29.43
C ILE A 107 8.62 -5.75 28.97
N THR A 108 8.52 -5.47 27.68
CA THR A 108 8.91 -4.18 27.08
C THR A 108 7.72 -3.58 26.33
N PHE A 109 7.59 -2.26 26.41
CA PHE A 109 6.58 -1.53 25.66
C PHE A 109 7.19 -0.27 25.09
N THR A 110 7.02 -0.06 23.79
CA THR A 110 7.42 1.17 23.09
C THR A 110 6.19 1.80 22.47
N ALA A 111 6.04 3.09 22.61
CA ALA A 111 5.02 3.87 21.92
C ALA A 111 5.65 5.10 21.30
N ASP A 112 5.39 5.32 20.01
CA ASP A 112 5.87 6.46 19.25
C ASP A 112 4.69 7.19 18.60
N ALA A 113 4.77 8.53 18.59
CA ALA A 113 3.85 9.39 17.86
C ALA A 113 4.66 10.32 16.96
N PHE A 114 4.30 10.39 15.68
CA PHE A 114 5.03 11.22 14.74
C PHE A 114 4.12 12.06 13.84
N ILE A 115 4.67 13.18 13.37
CA ILE A 115 4.12 14.00 12.29
C ILE A 115 5.25 14.28 11.31
N LYS A 116 5.01 13.98 10.03
CA LYS A 116 5.94 14.22 8.92
C LYS A 116 5.26 15.06 7.85
N ASP A 117 5.73 16.28 7.68
CA ASP A 117 5.30 17.18 6.62
C ASP A 117 6.30 17.14 5.46
N THR A 118 5.85 16.67 4.31
CA THR A 118 6.63 16.67 3.06
C THR A 118 6.13 17.79 2.17
N LYS A 119 7.05 18.66 1.75
CA LYS A 119 6.80 19.79 0.85
C LYS A 119 7.55 19.60 -0.46
N ASP A 120 7.06 20.29 -1.48
CA ASP A 120 7.70 20.28 -2.80
C ASP A 120 7.78 18.85 -3.40
N LEU A 121 6.70 18.06 -3.25
CA LEU A 121 6.60 16.69 -3.77
C LEU A 121 6.96 16.65 -5.25
N LEU A 122 7.89 15.78 -5.62
CA LEU A 122 8.32 15.58 -7.01
C LEU A 122 7.32 14.68 -7.74
N TYR A 123 6.83 15.16 -8.88
CA TYR A 123 5.81 14.45 -9.66
C TYR A 123 5.96 14.69 -11.16
N GLN A 124 5.64 13.69 -11.97
CA GLN A 124 5.55 13.82 -13.42
C GLN A 124 4.13 14.27 -13.80
N LYS A 125 3.94 15.58 -13.90
CA LYS A 125 2.65 16.18 -14.27
C LYS A 125 2.37 15.92 -15.77
N PRO A 126 1.20 15.36 -16.14
CA PRO A 126 0.77 15.30 -17.53
C PRO A 126 0.69 16.69 -18.12
N THR A 127 1.12 16.85 -19.37
CA THR A 127 1.05 18.10 -20.12
C THR A 127 0.10 17.98 -21.31
N PRO A 128 -0.56 19.08 -21.75
CA PRO A 128 -1.37 19.06 -22.96
C PRO A 128 -0.54 18.58 -24.17
N ALA A 129 -1.13 17.76 -25.04
CA ALA A 129 -0.46 17.23 -26.24
C ALA A 129 0.08 18.35 -27.17
N THR A 130 -0.55 19.52 -27.17
CA THR A 130 -0.12 20.71 -27.92
C THR A 130 1.24 21.27 -27.46
N SER A 131 1.71 20.91 -26.26
CA SER A 131 3.04 21.29 -25.78
C SER A 131 4.19 20.53 -26.44
N GLY A 132 3.89 19.43 -27.15
CA GLY A 132 4.87 18.51 -27.72
C GLY A 132 5.49 17.54 -26.71
N TYR A 133 5.06 17.59 -25.44
CA TYR A 133 5.50 16.70 -24.37
C TYR A 133 4.33 15.97 -23.75
N THR A 134 4.57 14.76 -23.23
CA THR A 134 3.55 14.00 -22.52
C THR A 134 3.52 14.32 -21.03
N THR A 135 4.68 14.62 -20.45
CA THR A 135 4.84 14.92 -19.01
C THR A 135 5.93 15.94 -18.77
N GLN A 136 5.84 16.62 -17.63
CA GLN A 136 6.88 17.49 -17.09
C GLN A 136 7.09 17.16 -15.61
N VAL A 137 8.36 17.01 -15.18
CA VAL A 137 8.69 16.87 -13.76
C VAL A 137 8.59 18.23 -13.08
N CYS A 138 7.83 18.30 -11.99
CA CYS A 138 7.67 19.52 -11.21
C CYS A 138 7.43 19.21 -9.72
N ASN A 139 7.58 20.22 -8.87
CA ASN A 139 7.22 20.16 -7.47
C ASN A 139 5.74 20.56 -7.34
N ILE A 140 4.84 19.61 -7.04
CA ILE A 140 3.39 19.81 -7.21
C ILE A 140 2.61 20.10 -5.93
N GLY A 141 3.19 19.91 -4.76
CA GLY A 141 2.37 20.06 -3.57
C GLY A 141 3.03 19.64 -2.29
N SER A 142 2.20 19.41 -1.29
CA SER A 142 2.64 19.02 0.04
C SER A 142 1.73 17.95 0.60
N MET A 143 2.29 17.14 1.51
CA MET A 143 1.62 16.03 2.15
C MET A 143 1.99 15.97 3.63
N ARG A 144 1.04 15.60 4.47
CA ARG A 144 1.26 15.26 5.87
C ARG A 144 1.00 13.79 6.11
N ASN A 145 1.97 13.12 6.74
CA ASN A 145 1.79 11.82 7.37
C ASN A 145 1.83 12.02 8.88
N LYS A 146 0.92 11.36 9.60
CA LYS A 146 0.94 11.27 11.06
C LYS A 146 0.62 9.85 11.47
N GLY A 147 1.24 9.39 12.54
CA GLY A 147 1.04 8.03 12.99
C GLY A 147 1.30 7.83 14.46
N LEU A 148 0.78 6.69 14.91
CA LEU A 148 1.06 6.09 16.21
C LEU A 148 1.61 4.68 15.96
N GLU A 149 2.67 4.33 16.64
CA GLU A 149 3.31 3.03 16.54
C GLU A 149 3.49 2.45 17.95
N PHE A 150 3.14 1.19 18.12
CA PHE A 150 3.24 0.49 19.39
C PHE A 150 3.96 -0.83 19.19
N THR A 151 4.86 -1.13 20.12
CA THR A 151 5.54 -2.43 20.18
C THR A 151 5.43 -2.96 21.61
N LEU A 152 5.04 -4.24 21.75
CA LEU A 152 4.97 -4.96 23.00
C LEU A 152 5.82 -6.21 22.88
N GLY A 153 6.84 -6.32 23.72
CA GLY A 153 7.72 -7.48 23.85
C GLY A 153 7.47 -8.23 25.17
N ALA A 154 7.52 -9.54 25.12
CA ALA A 154 7.54 -10.39 26.31
C ALA A 154 8.65 -11.44 26.20
N ASN A 155 9.43 -11.62 27.25
CA ASN A 155 10.50 -12.60 27.33
C ASN A 155 10.46 -13.29 28.71
N LEU A 156 9.79 -14.42 28.77
CA LEU A 156 9.56 -15.15 29.99
C LEU A 156 10.33 -16.47 29.97
N ASN A 157 11.19 -16.68 30.96
CA ASN A 157 11.98 -17.88 31.15
C ASN A 157 11.70 -18.48 32.53
N LYS A 158 11.15 -19.69 32.56
CA LYS A 158 10.85 -20.40 33.81
C LYS A 158 11.26 -21.88 33.71
N GLY A 159 12.39 -22.20 34.30
CA GLY A 159 12.96 -23.55 34.22
C GLY A 159 13.21 -23.98 32.77
N PRO A 160 12.69 -25.14 32.31
CA PRO A 160 12.89 -25.61 30.95
C PRO A 160 12.00 -24.90 29.91
N PHE A 161 11.05 -24.04 30.33
CA PHE A 161 10.14 -23.31 29.47
C PHE A 161 10.66 -21.89 29.18
N SER A 162 10.69 -21.52 27.93
CA SER A 162 10.97 -20.16 27.47
C SER A 162 9.89 -19.72 26.49
N TRP A 163 9.37 -18.53 26.67
CA TRP A 163 8.45 -17.87 25.74
C TRP A 163 8.97 -16.48 25.42
N HIS A 164 9.11 -16.23 24.13
CA HIS A 164 9.43 -14.92 23.57
C HIS A 164 8.34 -14.50 22.63
N SER A 165 7.84 -13.27 22.77
CA SER A 165 6.76 -12.73 21.97
C SER A 165 7.00 -11.27 21.63
N ASP A 166 6.80 -10.89 20.37
CA ASP A 166 6.85 -9.52 19.90
C ASP A 166 5.57 -9.22 19.11
N PHE A 167 4.88 -8.20 19.53
CA PHE A 167 3.72 -7.64 18.84
C PHE A 167 4.00 -6.19 18.45
N ASN A 168 3.72 -5.82 17.21
CA ASN A 168 3.77 -4.43 16.77
C ASN A 168 2.50 -4.07 16.01
N ILE A 169 2.10 -2.79 16.11
CA ILE A 169 0.98 -2.23 15.36
C ILE A 169 1.25 -0.76 15.05
N SER A 170 1.02 -0.37 13.78
CA SER A 170 1.20 1.00 13.30
C SER A 170 -0.10 1.52 12.70
N PHE A 171 -0.49 2.72 13.12
CA PHE A 171 -1.63 3.48 12.60
C PHE A 171 -1.09 4.69 11.86
N ILE A 172 -1.12 4.69 10.53
CA ILE A 172 -0.59 5.79 9.71
C ILE A 172 -1.74 6.44 8.95
N ARG A 173 -1.77 7.77 8.92
CA ARG A 173 -2.69 8.58 8.13
C ARG A 173 -1.90 9.55 7.30
N ASN A 174 -2.23 9.55 6.03
CA ASN A 174 -1.65 10.40 5.02
C ASN A 174 -2.73 11.40 4.55
N LYS A 175 -2.33 12.61 4.21
CA LYS A 175 -3.23 13.64 3.70
C LYS A 175 -2.48 14.62 2.82
N LEU A 176 -2.98 14.86 1.61
CA LEU A 176 -2.51 15.97 0.79
C LEU A 176 -2.92 17.30 1.42
N THR A 177 -1.97 18.20 1.60
CA THR A 177 -2.18 19.51 2.23
C THR A 177 -2.12 20.66 1.24
N ALA A 178 -1.49 20.47 0.08
CA ALA A 178 -1.47 21.42 -1.03
C ALA A 178 -1.23 20.72 -2.36
N LEU A 179 -1.76 21.29 -3.44
CA LEU A 179 -1.46 20.99 -4.85
C LEU A 179 -1.22 22.30 -5.60
N LEU A 180 -0.50 22.26 -6.76
CA LEU A 180 -0.13 23.44 -7.55
C LEU A 180 -1.31 24.32 -7.95
N ASP A 181 -2.44 23.69 -8.30
CA ASP A 181 -3.62 24.38 -8.84
C ASP A 181 -4.75 24.46 -7.80
N ASN A 182 -4.46 24.95 -6.61
CA ASN A 182 -5.37 25.18 -5.47
C ASN A 182 -6.80 24.66 -5.67
N ASN A 183 -7.06 23.38 -5.34
CA ASN A 183 -8.35 22.69 -5.29
C ASN A 183 -8.80 21.90 -6.53
N ASN A 184 -8.06 21.83 -7.61
CA ASN A 184 -8.43 20.97 -8.72
C ASN A 184 -8.08 19.49 -8.43
N ILE A 185 -8.97 18.59 -8.85
CA ILE A 185 -8.72 17.16 -8.82
C ILE A 185 -7.72 16.83 -9.93
N LEU A 186 -6.55 16.32 -9.56
CA LEU A 186 -5.54 15.85 -10.51
C LEU A 186 -5.70 14.33 -10.69
N THR A 187 -6.30 13.92 -11.79
CA THR A 187 -6.41 12.49 -12.14
C THR A 187 -5.03 11.92 -12.45
N THR A 188 -4.63 10.87 -11.76
CA THR A 188 -3.33 10.19 -11.93
C THR A 188 -3.45 8.90 -12.74
N SER A 189 -4.64 8.30 -12.75
CA SER A 189 -4.99 7.14 -13.57
C SER A 189 -6.49 7.06 -13.79
N SER A 190 -6.96 6.03 -14.49
CA SER A 190 -8.40 5.78 -14.65
C SER A 190 -9.13 5.54 -13.32
N MET A 191 -8.41 5.14 -12.26
CA MET A 191 -8.95 4.74 -10.95
C MET A 191 -8.58 5.67 -9.80
N HIS A 192 -7.60 6.58 -10.00
CA HIS A 192 -7.03 7.38 -8.90
C HIS A 192 -6.98 8.86 -9.25
N ALA A 193 -7.10 9.68 -8.23
CA ALA A 193 -6.86 11.11 -8.32
C ALA A 193 -6.26 11.66 -7.03
N LEU A 194 -5.64 12.82 -7.15
CA LEU A 194 -5.12 13.62 -6.03
C LEU A 194 -6.06 14.80 -5.80
N LYS A 195 -6.41 15.05 -4.53
CA LYS A 195 -7.17 16.21 -4.08
C LYS A 195 -6.67 16.65 -2.72
N VAL A 196 -6.61 17.94 -2.50
CA VAL A 196 -6.30 18.48 -1.15
C VAL A 196 -7.35 17.99 -0.17
N GLY A 197 -6.88 17.42 0.92
CA GLY A 197 -7.76 16.81 1.94
C GLY A 197 -7.89 15.30 1.85
N GLU A 198 -7.59 14.69 0.71
CA GLU A 198 -7.63 13.24 0.49
C GLU A 198 -6.26 12.59 0.69
N GLU A 199 -6.25 11.26 0.84
CA GLU A 199 -5.02 10.45 0.91
C GLU A 199 -4.42 10.23 -0.48
N ILE A 200 -3.08 10.17 -0.59
CA ILE A 200 -2.43 9.63 -1.79
C ILE A 200 -2.77 8.14 -1.90
N GLY A 201 -3.11 7.67 -3.10
CA GLY A 201 -3.57 6.30 -3.32
C GLY A 201 -5.08 6.11 -3.07
N SER A 202 -5.82 7.21 -2.94
CA SER A 202 -7.29 7.15 -2.90
C SER A 202 -7.87 6.80 -4.25
N PHE A 203 -8.83 5.90 -4.25
CA PHE A 203 -9.62 5.54 -5.42
C PHE A 203 -10.64 6.65 -5.73
N TYR A 204 -10.66 7.07 -7.00
CA TYR A 204 -11.57 8.07 -7.55
C TYR A 204 -12.31 7.49 -8.74
N MET A 205 -13.52 7.02 -8.51
CA MET A 205 -14.31 6.28 -9.50
C MET A 205 -15.81 6.41 -9.26
N ILE A 206 -16.59 5.92 -10.19
CA ILE A 206 -18.05 5.93 -10.10
C ILE A 206 -18.49 4.85 -9.11
N LYS A 207 -19.46 5.18 -8.26
CA LYS A 207 -19.98 4.24 -7.29
C LYS A 207 -21.08 3.38 -7.88
N TRP A 208 -20.90 2.06 -7.82
CA TRP A 208 -21.90 1.08 -8.19
C TRP A 208 -22.94 0.89 -7.07
N LYS A 209 -24.23 0.75 -7.44
CA LYS A 209 -25.37 0.64 -6.50
C LYS A 209 -26.17 -0.67 -6.65
N GLY A 210 -26.00 -1.40 -7.73
CA GLY A 210 -26.78 -2.60 -7.99
C GLY A 210 -27.02 -2.81 -9.50
N ILE A 211 -28.10 -3.49 -9.82
CA ILE A 211 -28.51 -3.87 -11.18
C ILE A 211 -29.96 -3.46 -11.42
N TYR A 212 -30.25 -2.79 -12.54
CA TYR A 212 -31.60 -2.50 -12.98
C TYR A 212 -32.40 -3.79 -13.20
N GLN A 213 -33.55 -3.92 -12.54
CA GLN A 213 -34.38 -5.11 -12.65
C GLN A 213 -35.38 -5.00 -13.82
N SER A 214 -35.75 -3.77 -14.21
CA SER A 214 -36.63 -3.51 -15.36
C SER A 214 -36.23 -2.23 -16.08
N ASP A 215 -36.62 -2.08 -17.34
CA ASP A 215 -36.37 -0.86 -18.12
C ASP A 215 -37.16 0.34 -17.56
N SER A 216 -38.27 0.09 -16.86
CA SER A 216 -39.08 1.14 -16.22
C SER A 216 -38.41 1.83 -15.03
N GLU A 217 -37.35 1.23 -14.45
CA GLU A 217 -36.56 1.82 -13.39
C GLU A 217 -35.50 2.77 -13.90
N ILE A 218 -35.23 2.79 -15.22
CA ILE A 218 -34.11 3.50 -15.81
C ILE A 218 -34.51 4.92 -16.19
N PRO A 219 -33.85 5.96 -15.68
CA PRO A 219 -34.05 7.33 -16.15
C PRO A 219 -33.89 7.45 -17.66
N ALA A 220 -34.74 8.26 -18.33
CA ALA A 220 -34.79 8.34 -19.78
C ALA A 220 -33.43 8.65 -20.42
N LYS A 221 -32.67 9.58 -19.86
CA LYS A 221 -31.34 9.94 -20.38
C LYS A 221 -30.31 8.80 -20.23
N ILE A 222 -30.38 8.03 -19.11
CA ILE A 222 -29.52 6.85 -18.91
C ILE A 222 -29.90 5.75 -19.92
N TYR A 223 -31.20 5.59 -20.18
CA TYR A 223 -31.69 4.67 -21.21
C TYR A 223 -31.16 5.05 -22.61
N ASP A 224 -31.18 6.37 -22.93
CA ASP A 224 -30.63 6.89 -24.18
C ASP A 224 -29.10 6.73 -24.29
N GLN A 225 -28.38 6.77 -23.15
CA GLN A 225 -26.95 6.43 -23.11
C GLN A 225 -26.66 4.94 -23.35
N GLY A 226 -27.68 4.09 -23.35
CA GLY A 226 -27.58 2.67 -23.61
C GLY A 226 -27.80 1.75 -22.43
N GLY A 227 -28.15 2.27 -21.24
CA GLY A 227 -28.52 1.47 -20.05
C GLY A 227 -29.80 0.65 -20.30
N ARG A 228 -29.85 -0.59 -19.82
CA ARG A 228 -31.00 -1.52 -19.99
C ARG A 228 -31.17 -2.36 -18.73
N ALA A 229 -32.32 -3.02 -18.61
CA ALA A 229 -32.55 -4.01 -17.55
C ALA A 229 -31.43 -5.07 -17.55
N GLY A 230 -30.94 -5.40 -16.37
CA GLY A 230 -29.78 -6.28 -16.19
C GLY A 230 -28.45 -5.57 -16.19
N ASP A 231 -28.38 -4.25 -16.43
CA ASP A 231 -27.14 -3.47 -16.39
C ASP A 231 -26.88 -2.86 -15.02
N CYS A 232 -25.62 -2.51 -14.77
CA CYS A 232 -25.18 -1.85 -13.55
C CYS A 232 -25.87 -0.50 -13.34
N ILE A 233 -26.34 -0.26 -12.13
CA ILE A 233 -26.78 1.04 -11.63
C ILE A 233 -25.57 1.77 -11.08
N TYR A 234 -25.35 2.98 -11.53
CA TYR A 234 -24.31 3.86 -11.03
C TYR A 234 -24.91 5.06 -10.29
N GLU A 235 -24.17 5.59 -9.31
CA GLU A 235 -24.58 6.79 -8.60
C GLU A 235 -24.37 8.01 -9.49
N ASP A 236 -25.47 8.71 -9.76
CA ASP A 236 -25.49 10.04 -10.39
C ASP A 236 -25.29 11.06 -9.26
N VAL A 237 -24.14 11.71 -9.24
CA VAL A 237 -23.72 12.58 -8.13
C VAL A 237 -24.24 14.00 -8.31
N ASP A 238 -24.32 14.48 -9.56
CA ASP A 238 -24.76 15.83 -9.88
C ASP A 238 -26.28 15.88 -10.19
N GLY A 239 -26.95 14.73 -10.28
CA GLY A 239 -28.40 14.64 -10.47
C GLY A 239 -28.87 15.02 -11.85
N ASN A 240 -28.01 14.89 -12.86
CA ASN A 240 -28.33 15.30 -14.23
C ASN A 240 -28.92 14.16 -15.10
N ASP A 241 -29.09 12.95 -14.52
CA ASP A 241 -29.51 11.71 -15.17
C ASP A 241 -28.58 11.26 -16.33
N VAL A 242 -27.31 11.62 -16.25
CA VAL A 242 -26.27 11.21 -17.23
C VAL A 242 -25.09 10.67 -16.43
N ILE A 243 -24.62 9.46 -16.74
CA ILE A 243 -23.45 8.91 -16.06
C ILE A 243 -22.18 9.29 -16.84
N ASP A 244 -21.32 10.07 -16.20
CA ASP A 244 -20.08 10.54 -16.80
C ASP A 244 -18.92 10.73 -15.79
N ALA A 245 -17.91 11.52 -16.17
CA ALA A 245 -16.73 11.74 -15.32
C ALA A 245 -17.04 12.59 -14.07
N ASN A 246 -18.14 13.36 -14.06
CA ASN A 246 -18.54 14.21 -12.94
C ASN A 246 -19.12 13.37 -11.78
N ASP A 247 -19.56 12.13 -12.07
CA ASP A 247 -20.07 11.19 -11.08
C ASP A 247 -18.99 10.44 -10.31
N LYS A 248 -17.72 10.69 -10.64
CA LYS A 248 -16.61 10.10 -9.88
C LYS A 248 -16.50 10.73 -8.51
N GLN A 249 -16.25 9.88 -7.51
CA GLN A 249 -16.07 10.29 -6.13
C GLN A 249 -14.95 9.50 -5.46
N PHE A 250 -14.42 10.02 -4.34
CA PHE A 250 -13.45 9.29 -3.53
C PHE A 250 -14.17 8.19 -2.74
N VAL A 251 -13.79 6.93 -2.99
CA VAL A 251 -14.52 5.75 -2.49
C VAL A 251 -13.68 4.88 -1.57
N GLY A 252 -12.53 5.36 -1.15
CA GLY A 252 -11.62 4.70 -0.23
C GLY A 252 -10.18 4.75 -0.69
N SER A 253 -9.30 4.10 0.03
CA SER A 253 -7.85 4.16 -0.18
C SER A 253 -7.24 2.76 -0.24
N ALA A 254 -6.15 2.62 -1.01
CA ALA A 254 -5.29 1.45 -0.99
C ALA A 254 -4.42 1.41 0.28
N ASN A 255 -4.28 2.53 1.00
CA ASN A 255 -3.55 2.57 2.26
C ASN A 255 -4.34 1.88 3.38
N PRO A 256 -3.68 1.05 4.19
CA PRO A 256 -4.32 0.45 5.35
C PRO A 256 -4.56 1.47 6.47
N LYS A 257 -5.60 1.22 7.25
CA LYS A 257 -5.86 1.96 8.50
C LYS A 257 -4.88 1.57 9.60
N PHE A 258 -4.46 0.33 9.64
CA PHE A 258 -3.37 -0.15 10.48
C PHE A 258 -2.73 -1.41 9.89
N THR A 259 -1.46 -1.59 10.21
CA THR A 259 -0.68 -2.79 9.89
C THR A 259 0.08 -3.24 11.11
N GLY A 260 0.48 -4.50 11.13
CA GLY A 260 1.31 -4.99 12.23
C GLY A 260 1.80 -6.40 12.03
N GLY A 261 2.50 -6.86 13.03
CA GLY A 261 3.05 -8.20 13.09
C GLY A 261 3.00 -8.79 14.50
N PHE A 262 3.00 -10.08 14.56
CA PHE A 262 3.00 -10.83 15.81
C PHE A 262 3.88 -12.04 15.67
N ASN A 263 4.99 -12.06 16.42
CA ASN A 263 5.93 -13.16 16.45
C ASN A 263 5.88 -13.85 17.82
N ASN A 264 5.84 -15.17 17.82
CA ASN A 264 5.90 -15.98 19.04
C ASN A 264 6.89 -17.10 18.88
N THR A 265 7.70 -17.32 19.91
CA THR A 265 8.60 -18.45 20.00
C THR A 265 8.47 -19.10 21.37
N PHE A 266 8.16 -20.37 21.38
CA PHE A 266 8.07 -21.22 22.57
C PHE A 266 9.18 -22.25 22.53
N LYS A 267 9.83 -22.49 23.67
CA LYS A 267 10.81 -23.56 23.82
C LYS A 267 10.50 -24.37 25.08
N TYR A 268 10.56 -25.69 24.96
CA TYR A 268 10.35 -26.58 26.08
C TYR A 268 11.06 -27.93 25.87
N LYS A 269 12.01 -28.29 26.74
CA LYS A 269 12.70 -29.59 26.76
C LYS A 269 13.20 -30.06 25.38
N GLY A 270 13.87 -29.17 24.64
CA GLY A 270 14.39 -29.45 23.29
C GLY A 270 13.43 -29.16 22.15
N PHE A 271 12.13 -29.07 22.38
CA PHE A 271 11.16 -28.58 21.37
C PHE A 271 11.21 -27.06 21.26
N ASP A 272 11.08 -26.56 20.06
CA ASP A 272 10.82 -25.16 19.76
C ASP A 272 9.69 -25.03 18.75
N LEU A 273 8.82 -24.04 18.98
CA LEU A 273 7.75 -23.65 18.09
C LEU A 273 7.86 -22.14 17.83
N SER A 274 7.94 -21.74 16.59
CA SER A 274 7.95 -20.32 16.19
C SER A 274 6.83 -20.05 15.20
N MET A 275 6.10 -18.96 15.40
CA MET A 275 5.01 -18.53 14.53
C MET A 275 5.10 -17.03 14.30
N PHE A 276 5.09 -16.62 13.03
CA PHE A 276 5.08 -15.22 12.63
C PHE A 276 3.83 -14.90 11.82
N PHE A 277 3.09 -13.91 12.29
CA PHE A 277 1.90 -13.40 11.64
C PHE A 277 2.10 -11.96 11.20
N THR A 278 1.49 -11.60 10.07
CA THR A 278 1.34 -10.20 9.63
C THR A 278 -0.13 -9.92 9.40
N PHE A 279 -0.53 -8.67 9.61
CA PHE A 279 -1.89 -8.24 9.34
C PHE A 279 -1.93 -6.82 8.77
N SER A 280 -2.95 -6.58 7.95
CA SER A 280 -3.30 -5.26 7.40
C SER A 280 -4.81 -5.10 7.44
N SER A 281 -5.30 -3.92 7.72
CA SER A 281 -6.73 -3.68 7.79
C SER A 281 -7.13 -2.32 7.25
N GLY A 282 -8.27 -2.30 6.55
CA GLY A 282 -8.93 -1.09 6.05
C GLY A 282 -8.42 -0.60 4.72
N ASN A 283 -7.47 -1.30 4.09
CA ASN A 283 -7.05 -1.07 2.72
C ASN A 283 -8.05 -1.68 1.74
N LYS A 284 -8.24 -1.01 0.61
CA LYS A 284 -8.99 -1.53 -0.52
C LYS A 284 -8.08 -1.95 -1.65
N LEU A 285 -8.54 -2.92 -2.43
CA LEU A 285 -7.85 -3.41 -3.61
C LEU A 285 -8.88 -3.55 -4.75
N TYR A 286 -8.51 -3.05 -5.92
CA TYR A 286 -9.34 -3.13 -7.11
C TYR A 286 -8.91 -4.33 -7.97
N GLU A 287 -9.89 -5.15 -8.33
CA GLU A 287 -9.66 -6.27 -9.23
C GLU A 287 -9.91 -5.82 -10.68
N LEU A 288 -8.83 -5.65 -11.45
CA LEU A 288 -8.89 -5.05 -12.78
C LEU A 288 -9.23 -6.05 -13.88
N TRP A 289 -8.73 -7.28 -13.80
CA TRP A 289 -8.81 -8.24 -14.92
C TRP A 289 -10.05 -9.12 -14.87
N THR A 290 -10.35 -9.70 -13.74
CA THR A 290 -11.49 -10.63 -13.58
C THR A 290 -12.82 -9.90 -13.76
N GLY A 291 -12.84 -8.60 -13.55
CA GLY A 291 -13.99 -7.74 -13.84
C GLY A 291 -14.46 -7.85 -15.29
N GLY A 292 -13.54 -7.78 -16.23
CA GLY A 292 -13.83 -8.01 -17.66
C GLY A 292 -14.27 -9.43 -17.97
N LEU A 293 -13.57 -10.42 -17.41
CA LEU A 293 -13.89 -11.85 -17.60
C LEU A 293 -15.25 -12.21 -16.98
N ARG A 294 -15.62 -11.60 -15.85
CA ARG A 294 -16.90 -11.84 -15.19
C ARG A 294 -18.10 -11.26 -15.94
N MET A 295 -17.88 -10.27 -16.80
CA MET A 295 -18.95 -9.58 -17.53
C MET A 295 -19.28 -10.19 -18.89
N GLY A 296 -18.55 -11.21 -19.34
CA GLY A 296 -18.70 -11.74 -20.70
C GLY A 296 -18.35 -10.72 -21.78
N TYR A 297 -17.48 -9.75 -21.45
CA TYR A 297 -17.05 -8.70 -22.32
C TYR A 297 -16.08 -9.19 -23.40
N GLY A 298 -16.37 -8.90 -24.64
CA GLY A 298 -15.47 -9.18 -25.77
C GLY A 298 -15.22 -10.66 -26.03
N THR A 299 -14.00 -10.98 -26.46
CA THR A 299 -13.54 -12.32 -26.81
C THR A 299 -13.02 -13.14 -25.61
N TRP A 300 -13.06 -12.60 -24.41
CA TRP A 300 -12.55 -13.22 -23.20
C TRP A 300 -13.53 -14.25 -22.64
N PRO A 301 -13.06 -15.41 -22.19
CA PRO A 301 -13.92 -16.41 -21.56
C PRO A 301 -14.47 -15.88 -20.23
N MET A 302 -15.75 -16.12 -19.97
CA MET A 302 -16.41 -15.79 -18.72
C MET A 302 -16.03 -16.81 -17.64
N LEU A 303 -15.79 -16.35 -16.40
CA LEU A 303 -15.65 -17.25 -15.27
C LEU A 303 -16.95 -18.03 -15.05
N LYS A 304 -16.84 -19.32 -14.70
CA LYS A 304 -18.01 -20.16 -14.39
C LYS A 304 -18.91 -19.52 -13.33
N SER A 305 -18.32 -18.99 -12.24
CA SER A 305 -19.07 -18.30 -11.19
C SER A 305 -19.86 -17.09 -11.70
N ALA A 306 -19.31 -16.34 -12.65
CA ALA A 306 -20.00 -15.20 -13.24
C ALA A 306 -21.12 -15.66 -14.19
N ALA A 307 -20.89 -16.72 -14.95
CA ALA A 307 -21.91 -17.31 -15.83
C ALA A 307 -23.11 -17.84 -15.04
N GLU A 308 -22.86 -18.43 -13.86
CA GLU A 308 -23.89 -18.98 -12.99
C GLU A 308 -24.65 -17.89 -12.19
N SER A 309 -23.97 -16.80 -11.82
CA SER A 309 -24.56 -15.73 -10.99
C SER A 309 -25.04 -14.51 -11.80
N ARG A 310 -24.92 -14.49 -13.13
CA ARG A 310 -25.31 -13.35 -13.94
C ARG A 310 -26.82 -13.10 -13.91
N TRP A 311 -27.21 -11.86 -14.11
CA TRP A 311 -28.62 -11.50 -14.28
C TRP A 311 -29.23 -12.17 -15.51
N THR A 312 -30.34 -12.85 -15.34
CA THR A 312 -31.09 -13.57 -16.39
C THR A 312 -32.53 -13.12 -16.50
N GLY A 313 -32.95 -12.19 -15.66
CA GLY A 313 -34.29 -11.62 -15.58
C GLY A 313 -34.55 -10.97 -14.22
N PRO A 314 -35.64 -10.22 -14.07
CA PRO A 314 -36.00 -9.55 -12.82
C PRO A 314 -35.95 -10.47 -11.62
N GLY A 315 -35.27 -10.03 -10.55
CA GLY A 315 -35.14 -10.76 -9.29
C GLY A 315 -34.07 -11.88 -9.28
N SER A 316 -33.41 -12.18 -10.40
CA SER A 316 -32.40 -13.26 -10.44
C SER A 316 -31.13 -12.94 -9.65
N THR A 317 -30.66 -11.72 -9.69
CA THR A 317 -29.51 -11.23 -8.93
C THR A 317 -29.45 -9.70 -8.90
N ASN A 318 -28.76 -9.15 -7.91
CA ASN A 318 -28.42 -7.71 -7.84
C ASN A 318 -26.90 -7.48 -7.77
N ASP A 319 -26.09 -8.49 -8.12
CA ASP A 319 -24.62 -8.43 -8.04
C ASP A 319 -23.94 -8.53 -9.42
N THR A 320 -24.24 -9.57 -10.20
CA THR A 320 -23.57 -9.83 -11.48
C THR A 320 -24.49 -9.42 -12.62
N PRO A 321 -24.13 -8.38 -13.42
CA PRO A 321 -24.98 -7.88 -14.48
C PRO A 321 -25.12 -8.91 -15.63
N ARG A 322 -26.02 -8.62 -16.56
CA ARG A 322 -26.19 -9.40 -17.78
C ARG A 322 -24.91 -9.41 -18.62
N ALA A 323 -24.64 -10.49 -19.32
CA ALA A 323 -23.51 -10.65 -20.20
C ALA A 323 -23.91 -10.39 -21.66
N ILE A 324 -23.28 -9.40 -22.28
CA ILE A 324 -23.48 -9.07 -23.70
C ILE A 324 -22.13 -8.87 -24.37
N TYR A 325 -21.93 -9.54 -25.49
CA TYR A 325 -20.71 -9.38 -26.29
C TYR A 325 -20.53 -7.95 -26.78
N GLY A 326 -19.33 -7.40 -26.63
CA GLY A 326 -18.97 -6.06 -27.08
C GLY A 326 -19.61 -4.90 -26.31
N TYR A 327 -20.37 -5.20 -25.23
CA TYR A 327 -21.07 -4.19 -24.45
C TYR A 327 -20.23 -3.72 -23.26
N THR A 328 -19.98 -2.43 -23.19
CA THR A 328 -19.01 -1.85 -22.26
C THR A 328 -19.60 -1.21 -21.01
N TRP A 329 -20.94 -0.98 -20.95
CA TRP A 329 -21.60 -0.30 -19.84
C TRP A 329 -21.26 -0.90 -18.47
N ASN A 330 -21.27 -2.23 -18.39
CA ASN A 330 -21.09 -2.97 -17.13
C ASN A 330 -19.62 -3.13 -16.71
N SER A 331 -18.65 -2.68 -17.52
CA SER A 331 -17.23 -2.99 -17.29
C SER A 331 -16.28 -1.83 -17.60
N THR A 332 -15.99 -1.58 -18.88
CA THR A 332 -14.91 -0.69 -19.31
C THR A 332 -15.35 0.74 -19.57
N LYS A 333 -16.63 0.99 -19.84
CA LYS A 333 -17.16 2.36 -20.02
C LYS A 333 -17.00 3.18 -18.75
N PHE A 334 -17.27 2.54 -17.59
CA PHE A 334 -17.18 3.18 -16.28
C PHE A 334 -16.36 2.34 -15.31
N ILE A 335 -15.19 2.82 -14.91
CA ILE A 335 -14.44 2.27 -13.79
C ILE A 335 -15.24 2.57 -12.51
N ASN A 336 -15.61 1.53 -11.79
CA ASN A 336 -16.60 1.63 -10.72
C ASN A 336 -16.26 0.76 -9.51
N THR A 337 -16.97 0.96 -8.40
CA THR A 337 -16.68 0.30 -7.12
C THR A 337 -17.05 -1.17 -7.06
N ARG A 338 -17.71 -1.75 -8.05
CA ARG A 338 -18.13 -3.16 -8.02
C ARG A 338 -16.96 -4.12 -7.82
N MET A 339 -15.78 -3.80 -8.39
CA MET A 339 -14.56 -4.59 -8.28
C MET A 339 -13.60 -4.05 -7.21
N LEU A 340 -14.05 -3.11 -6.37
CA LEU A 340 -13.27 -2.55 -5.28
C LEU A 340 -13.65 -3.22 -3.96
N HIS A 341 -12.79 -4.11 -3.48
CA HIS A 341 -13.07 -4.92 -2.29
C HIS A 341 -12.19 -4.55 -1.10
N ASP A 342 -12.60 -4.98 0.08
CA ASP A 342 -11.80 -4.95 1.29
C ASP A 342 -10.69 -6.00 1.19
N ALA A 343 -9.44 -5.55 1.23
CA ALA A 343 -8.25 -6.38 1.17
C ALA A 343 -7.58 -6.56 2.55
N SER A 344 -8.32 -6.35 3.63
CA SER A 344 -7.84 -6.65 4.97
C SER A 344 -7.49 -8.12 5.12
N TYR A 345 -6.40 -8.41 5.82
CA TYR A 345 -5.96 -9.80 6.00
C TYR A 345 -5.20 -10.01 7.31
N ILE A 346 -5.16 -11.27 7.73
CA ILE A 346 -4.21 -11.84 8.70
C ILE A 346 -3.54 -13.02 8.00
N ARG A 347 -2.21 -13.04 7.92
CA ARG A 347 -1.42 -14.09 7.29
C ARG A 347 -0.47 -14.75 8.28
N CYS A 348 -0.47 -16.07 8.34
CA CYS A 348 0.62 -16.83 8.95
C CYS A 348 1.78 -16.91 7.94
N ARG A 349 2.79 -16.06 8.13
CA ARG A 349 3.97 -15.96 7.26
C ARG A 349 4.86 -17.17 7.38
N THR A 350 5.13 -17.56 8.62
CA THR A 350 6.01 -18.68 8.92
C THR A 350 5.52 -19.37 10.16
N ALA A 351 5.46 -20.69 10.11
CA ALA A 351 5.31 -21.56 11.27
C ALA A 351 6.40 -22.63 11.24
N SER A 352 7.19 -22.75 12.30
CA SER A 352 8.28 -23.71 12.38
C SER A 352 8.20 -24.47 13.71
N ILE A 353 8.26 -25.77 13.64
CA ILE A 353 8.43 -26.64 14.81
C ILE A 353 9.75 -27.41 14.70
N GLY A 354 10.54 -27.38 15.74
CA GLY A 354 11.84 -28.05 15.79
C GLY A 354 12.03 -28.88 17.05
N TYR A 355 12.94 -29.81 16.94
CA TYR A 355 13.41 -30.58 18.09
C TYR A 355 14.94 -30.65 18.08
N THR A 356 15.54 -30.22 19.17
CA THR A 356 16.98 -30.32 19.40
C THR A 356 17.24 -31.54 20.26
N LEU A 357 18.10 -32.46 19.79
CA LEU A 357 18.46 -33.66 20.52
C LEU A 357 19.12 -33.32 21.86
N PRO A 358 18.81 -34.08 22.92
CA PRO A 358 19.51 -33.94 24.20
C PRO A 358 21.01 -34.18 24.04
N GLN A 359 21.82 -33.47 24.83
CA GLN A 359 23.30 -33.53 24.78
C GLN A 359 23.86 -34.95 24.91
N GLY A 360 23.24 -35.80 25.76
CA GLY A 360 23.68 -37.17 25.92
C GLY A 360 23.51 -38.03 24.65
N VAL A 361 22.58 -37.73 23.79
CA VAL A 361 22.39 -38.39 22.49
C VAL A 361 23.38 -37.83 21.47
N SER A 362 23.52 -36.51 21.42
CA SER A 362 24.45 -35.82 20.51
C SER A 362 25.90 -36.28 20.76
N ASN A 363 26.31 -36.39 22.02
CA ASN A 363 27.66 -36.86 22.39
C ASN A 363 27.92 -38.30 21.91
N ARG A 364 26.92 -39.19 21.95
CA ARG A 364 27.05 -40.56 21.42
C ARG A 364 27.24 -40.59 19.90
N LEU A 365 26.73 -39.59 19.22
CA LEU A 365 26.86 -39.41 17.78
C LEU A 365 28.11 -38.61 17.38
N HIS A 366 28.96 -38.24 18.35
CA HIS A 366 30.16 -37.40 18.15
C HIS A 366 29.83 -36.05 17.45
N ILE A 367 28.71 -35.45 17.83
CA ILE A 367 28.27 -34.15 17.33
C ILE A 367 27.92 -33.23 18.50
N ASP A 368 28.16 -31.92 18.34
CA ASP A 368 27.82 -30.92 19.35
C ASP A 368 26.31 -30.77 19.51
N LYS A 369 25.62 -30.61 18.37
CA LYS A 369 24.18 -30.33 18.38
C LYS A 369 23.53 -30.78 17.08
N LEU A 370 22.36 -31.40 17.18
CA LEU A 370 21.46 -31.67 16.05
C LEU A 370 20.07 -31.16 16.38
N ARG A 371 19.57 -30.25 15.51
CA ARG A 371 18.18 -29.84 15.52
C ARG A 371 17.53 -30.23 14.19
N ILE A 372 16.41 -30.94 14.27
CA ILE A 372 15.57 -31.31 13.16
C ILE A 372 14.33 -30.39 13.21
N TYR A 373 13.89 -29.85 12.07
CA TYR A 373 12.74 -28.96 12.06
C TYR A 373 11.87 -29.15 10.80
N PHE A 374 10.61 -28.79 10.96
CA PHE A 374 9.65 -28.63 9.89
C PHE A 374 9.19 -27.16 9.89
N GLN A 375 9.18 -26.53 8.73
CA GLN A 375 8.75 -25.14 8.52
C GLN A 375 7.73 -25.08 7.40
N ALA A 376 6.72 -24.27 7.61
CA ALA A 376 5.73 -23.90 6.59
C ALA A 376 5.74 -22.38 6.42
N ASP A 377 5.92 -21.91 5.18
CA ASP A 377 5.84 -20.50 4.83
C ASP A 377 4.54 -20.22 4.09
N ASN A 378 3.94 -19.05 4.34
CA ASN A 378 2.62 -18.64 3.84
C ASN A 378 1.53 -19.69 4.11
N LEU A 379 1.51 -20.23 5.34
CA LEU A 379 0.71 -21.39 5.72
C LEU A 379 -0.79 -21.16 5.45
N PHE A 380 -1.31 -19.99 5.82
CA PHE A 380 -2.67 -19.56 5.49
C PHE A 380 -2.80 -18.04 5.51
N VAL A 381 -3.84 -17.56 4.84
CA VAL A 381 -4.32 -16.17 4.91
C VAL A 381 -5.82 -16.17 5.20
N LEU A 382 -6.23 -15.34 6.14
CA LEU A 382 -7.63 -15.02 6.45
C LEU A 382 -7.91 -13.64 5.89
N THR A 383 -8.84 -13.53 4.94
CA THR A 383 -9.15 -12.28 4.24
C THR A 383 -10.58 -12.26 3.74
N LYS A 384 -11.10 -11.05 3.50
CA LYS A 384 -12.34 -10.81 2.76
C LYS A 384 -12.11 -10.58 1.27
N TRP A 385 -10.85 -10.51 0.82
CA TRP A 385 -10.50 -10.41 -0.59
C TRP A 385 -10.95 -11.68 -1.33
N PRO A 386 -11.80 -11.58 -2.35
CA PRO A 386 -12.43 -12.76 -2.97
C PRO A 386 -11.56 -13.47 -4.00
N TYR A 387 -10.34 -12.96 -4.25
CA TYR A 387 -9.42 -13.48 -5.26
C TYR A 387 -8.18 -14.12 -4.64
N LEU A 388 -7.09 -14.21 -5.42
CA LEU A 388 -5.93 -15.05 -5.07
C LEU A 388 -5.18 -14.55 -3.82
N ASP A 389 -4.75 -13.29 -3.79
CA ASP A 389 -3.91 -12.79 -2.72
C ASP A 389 -4.22 -11.31 -2.40
N PRO A 390 -4.55 -10.95 -1.14
CA PRO A 390 -4.86 -9.58 -0.74
C PRO A 390 -3.64 -8.64 -0.70
N GLU A 391 -2.41 -9.16 -0.85
CA GLU A 391 -1.17 -8.38 -0.80
C GLU A 391 -0.62 -8.04 -2.18
N VAL A 392 -1.29 -8.45 -3.24
CA VAL A 392 -0.89 -8.10 -4.61
C VAL A 392 -1.02 -6.60 -4.85
N ASN A 393 -0.07 -6.06 -5.59
CA ASN A 393 -0.13 -4.69 -6.08
C ASN A 393 0.74 -4.57 -7.33
N VAL A 394 0.10 -4.28 -8.45
CA VAL A 394 0.79 -4.19 -9.75
C VAL A 394 1.64 -2.93 -9.86
N SER A 395 1.21 -1.85 -9.23
CA SER A 395 1.87 -0.55 -9.31
C SER A 395 2.80 -0.29 -8.12
N LEU A 396 4.01 0.14 -8.41
CA LEU A 396 4.97 0.63 -7.40
C LEU A 396 4.78 2.13 -7.08
N SER A 397 3.91 2.83 -7.82
CA SER A 397 3.64 4.24 -7.59
C SER A 397 2.61 4.44 -6.49
N ALA A 398 2.93 5.24 -5.48
CA ALA A 398 1.99 5.59 -4.41
C ALA A 398 0.72 6.30 -4.90
N THR A 399 0.76 6.95 -6.06
CA THR A 399 -0.38 7.66 -6.66
C THR A 399 -1.29 6.75 -7.49
N ASN A 400 -0.92 5.48 -7.68
CA ASN A 400 -1.63 4.53 -8.55
C ASN A 400 -1.53 3.09 -8.01
N MET A 401 -1.51 2.92 -6.69
CA MET A 401 -1.40 1.62 -6.02
C MET A 401 -2.77 1.01 -5.74
N GLY A 402 -2.79 -0.27 -5.38
CA GLY A 402 -3.98 -0.94 -4.87
C GLY A 402 -4.83 -1.59 -5.96
N TYR A 403 -4.23 -2.16 -7.00
CA TYR A 403 -4.96 -2.99 -7.95
C TYR A 403 -4.23 -4.28 -8.29
N ASP A 404 -5.00 -5.30 -8.57
CA ASP A 404 -4.57 -6.62 -9.03
C ASP A 404 -4.81 -6.77 -10.54
N TYR A 405 -3.84 -7.37 -11.24
CA TYR A 405 -3.91 -7.70 -12.65
C TYR A 405 -3.41 -9.14 -12.88
N LEU A 406 -4.09 -10.10 -12.25
CA LEU A 406 -3.76 -11.53 -12.28
C LEU A 406 -2.33 -11.85 -11.79
N TYR A 407 -1.87 -11.17 -10.76
CA TYR A 407 -0.59 -11.51 -10.15
C TYR A 407 -0.70 -12.84 -9.41
N PRO A 408 0.28 -13.73 -9.54
CA PRO A 408 0.28 -14.98 -8.82
C PRO A 408 0.35 -14.75 -7.32
N SER A 409 -0.39 -15.53 -6.55
CA SER A 409 -0.30 -15.54 -5.09
C SER A 409 1.07 -16.01 -4.63
N GLN A 410 1.46 -15.61 -3.42
CA GLN A 410 2.68 -16.12 -2.81
C GLN A 410 2.57 -17.63 -2.57
N PRO A 411 3.59 -18.42 -2.95
CA PRO A 411 3.55 -19.86 -2.82
C PRO A 411 3.55 -20.27 -1.35
N ARG A 412 2.79 -21.33 -1.02
CA ARG A 412 2.92 -22.03 0.25
C ARG A 412 4.08 -23.02 0.13
N THR A 413 5.06 -22.90 1.02
CA THR A 413 6.27 -23.72 0.99
C THR A 413 6.37 -24.54 2.27
N PHE A 414 6.73 -25.82 2.13
CA PHE A 414 7.01 -26.72 3.24
C PHE A 414 8.46 -27.17 3.18
N THR A 415 9.19 -27.02 4.28
CA THR A 415 10.60 -27.34 4.37
C THR A 415 10.86 -28.27 5.54
N ILE A 416 11.59 -29.33 5.31
CA ILE A 416 12.18 -30.17 6.35
C ILE A 416 13.68 -29.93 6.31
N GLY A 417 14.26 -29.62 7.45
CA GLY A 417 15.68 -29.32 7.53
C GLY A 417 16.32 -29.80 8.84
N PHE A 418 17.63 -29.78 8.85
CA PHE A 418 18.41 -30.06 10.05
C PHE A 418 19.57 -29.07 10.19
N ASN A 419 19.87 -28.72 11.43
CA ASN A 419 21.01 -27.91 11.80
C ASN A 419 21.97 -28.79 12.59
N LEU A 420 23.14 -29.02 12.05
CA LEU A 420 24.17 -29.85 12.61
C LEU A 420 25.37 -29.00 12.98
N LYS A 421 25.87 -29.19 14.20
CA LYS A 421 27.11 -28.61 14.71
C LYS A 421 28.04 -29.72 15.20
N PHE A 422 29.29 -29.69 14.74
CA PHE A 422 30.37 -30.59 15.13
C PHE A 422 31.24 -29.95 16.18
#